data_e92350911353f9876e313fdd21064b8b
#
_entry.id   e92350911353f9876e313fdd21064b8b
#
_cell.length_a   1.000
_cell.length_b   1.000
_cell.length_c   1.000
_cell.angle_alpha   90.00
_cell.angle_beta   90.00
_cell.angle_gamma   90.00
#
_symmetry.space_group_name_H-M   'P 1'
#
loop_
_entity.id
_entity.type
_entity.pdbx_description
1 polymer ?
#
loop_
_entity_poly.entity_id
_entity_poly.type
_entity_poly.pdbx_seq_one_letter_code
_entity_poly.pdbx_strand_id
1 'polypeptide(L)'
;MHNVSSSKPTINEIGIVDVAFGRDVTVVKPVNMYGCTIGDDCFVGPFVEIQNNTKIGDRSRVQSHCFICELVTIGEDCFIGHGVMFINDSFEMGKPARGHKELWVPT
;
A
#
# COMPACT_ATOMS: atom_id res chain seq x y z
N MET A 1 -19.46 30.60 22.61
CA MET A 1 -18.69 29.88 21.61
C MET A 1 -17.31 30.49 21.46
N HIS A 2 -16.33 29.64 21.42
CA HIS A 2 -14.97 30.07 21.23
C HIS A 2 -14.67 30.20 19.74
N ASN A 3 -13.75 31.05 19.42
CA ASN A 3 -13.25 31.16 18.07
C ASN A 3 -12.28 29.99 17.78
N VAL A 4 -12.57 29.28 16.73
CA VAL A 4 -11.65 28.30 16.24
C VAL A 4 -10.76 28.97 15.21
N SER A 5 -9.51 29.05 15.54
CA SER A 5 -8.53 29.53 14.59
C SER A 5 -8.43 28.52 13.46
N SER A 6 -8.88 28.87 12.28
CA SER A 6 -8.74 27.95 11.16
C SER A 6 -7.38 28.12 10.52
N SER A 7 -6.51 27.13 10.79
CA SER A 7 -5.31 27.01 10.01
C SER A 7 -5.65 26.14 8.79
N LYS A 8 -4.94 26.41 7.70
CA LYS A 8 -5.12 25.60 6.50
C LYS A 8 -4.42 24.27 6.67
N PRO A 9 -5.13 23.16 6.57
CA PRO A 9 -4.47 21.87 6.61
C PRO A 9 -3.67 21.62 5.33
N THR A 10 -2.70 20.74 5.42
CA THR A 10 -2.09 20.15 4.24
C THR A 10 -2.98 18.99 3.80
N ILE A 11 -3.48 19.05 2.57
CA ILE A 11 -4.38 18.02 2.04
C ILE A 11 -3.69 17.36 0.86
N ASN A 12 -3.45 16.05 1.00
CA ASN A 12 -2.89 15.23 -0.08
C ASN A 12 -3.99 14.36 -0.67
N GLU A 13 -3.97 14.20 -1.97
CA GLU A 13 -4.91 13.34 -2.65
C GLU A 13 -4.33 11.95 -2.81
N ILE A 14 -5.20 10.95 -2.84
CA ILE A 14 -4.80 9.59 -3.19
C ILE A 14 -4.74 9.47 -4.71
N GLY A 15 -3.96 8.52 -5.18
CA GLY A 15 -3.84 8.28 -6.61
C GLY A 15 -2.77 7.24 -6.90
N ILE A 16 -2.32 7.25 -8.14
CA ILE A 16 -1.28 6.34 -8.61
C ILE A 16 -0.07 7.19 -8.99
N VAL A 17 1.03 7.02 -8.26
CA VAL A 17 2.24 7.83 -8.41
C VAL A 17 3.46 6.92 -8.44
N ASP A 18 4.27 7.04 -9.50
CA ASP A 18 5.54 6.29 -9.64
C ASP A 18 5.34 4.78 -9.48
N VAL A 19 4.34 4.23 -10.14
CA VAL A 19 4.06 2.80 -10.14
C VAL A 19 4.49 2.20 -11.49
N ALA A 20 5.28 1.13 -11.42
CA ALA A 20 5.65 0.38 -12.61
C ALA A 20 4.67 -0.78 -12.78
N PHE A 21 3.96 -0.79 -13.89
CA PHE A 21 2.99 -1.84 -14.22
C PHE A 21 3.53 -2.78 -15.28
N GLY A 22 3.31 -4.07 -15.08
CA GLY A 22 3.48 -5.05 -16.14
C GLY A 22 2.33 -4.99 -17.15
N ARG A 23 2.16 -6.05 -17.93
CA ARG A 23 1.14 -6.13 -18.97
C ARG A 23 -0.20 -6.55 -18.38
N ASP A 24 -1.27 -6.04 -18.96
CA ASP A 24 -2.64 -6.48 -18.69
C ASP A 24 -3.03 -6.39 -17.23
N VAL A 25 -2.60 -5.33 -16.56
CA VAL A 25 -2.97 -5.07 -15.16
C VAL A 25 -4.30 -4.33 -15.12
N THR A 26 -5.19 -4.78 -14.25
CA THR A 26 -6.46 -4.11 -14.01
C THR A 26 -6.42 -3.47 -12.62
N VAL A 27 -6.73 -2.19 -12.56
CA VAL A 27 -6.84 -1.46 -11.30
C VAL A 27 -8.22 -0.82 -11.24
N VAL A 28 -8.94 -1.06 -10.16
CA VAL A 28 -10.24 -0.44 -9.93
C VAL A 28 -10.07 0.69 -8.93
N LYS A 29 -10.29 1.91 -9.37
CA LYS A 29 -10.19 3.09 -8.51
C LYS A 29 -11.41 3.24 -7.59
N PRO A 30 -11.26 3.94 -6.46
CA PRO A 30 -10.08 4.67 -6.03
C PRO A 30 -9.05 3.76 -5.37
N VAL A 31 -7.78 4.07 -5.59
CA VAL A 31 -6.65 3.38 -4.95
C VAL A 31 -5.61 4.40 -4.56
N ASN A 32 -4.75 4.04 -3.62
CA ASN A 32 -3.58 4.83 -3.26
C ASN A 32 -2.35 3.96 -3.46
N MET A 33 -1.67 4.13 -4.59
CA MET A 33 -0.51 3.32 -4.96
C MET A 33 0.65 4.24 -5.28
N TYR A 34 1.80 4.00 -4.67
CA TYR A 34 2.96 4.83 -4.96
C TYR A 34 4.26 4.05 -4.78
N GLY A 35 5.18 4.28 -5.70
CA GLY A 35 6.53 3.73 -5.63
C GLY A 35 6.62 2.21 -5.62
N CYS A 36 5.61 1.53 -6.14
CA CYS A 36 5.54 0.07 -6.13
C CYS A 36 5.65 -0.51 -7.54
N THR A 37 5.82 -1.81 -7.62
CA THR A 37 5.90 -2.54 -8.87
C THR A 37 4.83 -3.63 -8.90
N ILE A 38 4.04 -3.63 -9.97
CA ILE A 38 2.94 -4.60 -10.18
C ILE A 38 3.31 -5.46 -11.38
N GLY A 39 3.31 -6.75 -11.21
CA GLY A 39 3.64 -7.70 -12.26
C GLY A 39 2.54 -7.83 -13.33
N ASP A 40 2.75 -8.77 -14.25
CA ASP A 40 1.81 -9.00 -15.36
C ASP A 40 0.53 -9.65 -14.88
N ASP A 41 -0.56 -9.35 -15.57
CA ASP A 41 -1.88 -9.98 -15.35
C ASP A 41 -2.38 -9.89 -13.91
N CYS A 42 -2.03 -8.82 -13.21
CA CYS A 42 -2.46 -8.60 -11.85
C CYS A 42 -3.79 -7.86 -11.79
N PHE A 43 -4.48 -8.02 -10.69
CA PHE A 43 -5.71 -7.29 -10.39
C PHE A 43 -5.55 -6.56 -9.05
N VAL A 44 -5.90 -5.29 -9.03
CA VAL A 44 -5.95 -4.49 -7.81
C VAL A 44 -7.37 -3.93 -7.66
N GLY A 45 -8.04 -4.33 -6.60
CA GLY A 45 -9.40 -3.91 -6.32
C GLY A 45 -9.49 -2.49 -5.77
N PRO A 46 -10.71 -1.97 -5.59
CA PRO A 46 -10.90 -0.61 -5.09
C PRO A 46 -10.54 -0.48 -3.61
N PHE A 47 -10.21 0.72 -3.21
CA PHE A 47 -9.88 1.08 -1.84
C PHE A 47 -8.66 0.32 -1.31
N VAL A 48 -7.73 0.01 -2.21
CA VAL A 48 -6.45 -0.62 -1.86
C VAL A 48 -5.40 0.47 -1.70
N GLU A 49 -4.53 0.29 -0.69
CA GLU A 49 -3.32 1.09 -0.58
C GLU A 49 -2.09 0.18 -0.72
N ILE A 50 -1.19 0.54 -1.62
CA ILE A 50 0.09 -0.16 -1.82
C ILE A 50 1.19 0.88 -1.74
N GLN A 51 2.05 0.73 -0.75
CA GLN A 51 3.05 1.73 -0.45
C GLN A 51 4.36 1.51 -1.20
N ASN A 52 5.28 2.43 -0.97
CA ASN A 52 6.58 2.48 -1.61
C ASN A 52 7.40 1.20 -1.36
N ASN A 53 8.21 0.83 -2.34
CA ASN A 53 9.10 -0.34 -2.26
C ASN A 53 8.36 -1.67 -2.03
N THR A 54 7.16 -1.77 -2.56
CA THR A 54 6.35 -2.99 -2.54
C THR A 54 6.39 -3.63 -3.92
N LYS A 55 6.39 -4.95 -3.96
CA LYS A 55 6.36 -5.70 -5.21
C LYS A 55 5.22 -6.69 -5.18
N ILE A 56 4.43 -6.71 -6.26
CA ILE A 56 3.36 -7.69 -6.47
C ILE A 56 3.76 -8.56 -7.65
N GLY A 57 3.89 -9.85 -7.43
CA GLY A 57 4.27 -10.80 -8.48
C GLY A 57 3.17 -11.05 -9.49
N ASP A 58 3.54 -11.66 -10.61
CA ASP A 58 2.64 -11.87 -11.74
C ASP A 58 1.40 -12.67 -11.36
N ARG A 59 0.29 -12.38 -12.00
CA ARG A 59 -0.99 -13.10 -11.86
C ARG A 59 -1.54 -13.11 -10.43
N SER A 60 -1.14 -12.16 -9.62
CA SER A 60 -1.64 -12.02 -8.27
C SER A 60 -2.85 -11.09 -8.23
N ARG A 61 -3.71 -11.31 -7.25
CA ARG A 61 -4.91 -10.51 -7.06
C ARG A 61 -4.89 -9.90 -5.68
N VAL A 62 -5.01 -8.58 -5.62
CA VAL A 62 -5.15 -7.83 -4.36
C VAL A 62 -6.59 -7.36 -4.30
N GLN A 63 -7.40 -7.97 -3.45
CA GLN A 63 -8.82 -7.67 -3.37
C GLN A 63 -9.06 -6.33 -2.64
N SER A 64 -10.31 -5.89 -2.66
CA SER A 64 -10.67 -4.58 -2.11
C SER A 64 -10.28 -4.41 -0.65
N HIS A 65 -9.98 -3.18 -0.26
CA HIS A 65 -9.73 -2.76 1.12
C HIS A 65 -8.46 -3.38 1.73
N CYS A 66 -7.53 -3.83 0.91
CA CYS A 66 -6.24 -4.31 1.40
C CYS A 66 -5.27 -3.16 1.66
N PHE A 67 -4.44 -3.33 2.67
CA PHE A 67 -3.34 -2.42 2.94
C PHE A 67 -2.03 -3.18 2.84
N ILE A 68 -1.18 -2.78 1.90
CA ILE A 68 0.14 -3.39 1.70
C ILE A 68 1.17 -2.32 1.96
N CYS A 69 1.83 -2.44 3.10
CA CYS A 69 2.79 -1.44 3.55
C CYS A 69 4.13 -1.59 2.87
N GLU A 70 4.99 -0.62 3.10
CA GLU A 70 6.35 -0.58 2.56
C GLU A 70 7.11 -1.87 2.87
N LEU A 71 7.97 -2.30 1.96
CA LEU A 71 8.88 -3.45 2.07
C LEU A 71 8.21 -4.82 1.96
N VAL A 72 6.93 -4.88 1.61
CA VAL A 72 6.24 -6.15 1.40
C VAL A 72 6.46 -6.62 -0.02
N THR A 73 6.74 -7.92 -0.17
CA THR A 73 6.81 -8.58 -1.47
C THR A 73 5.76 -9.68 -1.53
N ILE A 74 4.85 -9.58 -2.49
CA ILE A 74 3.85 -10.61 -2.78
C ILE A 74 4.38 -11.42 -3.96
N GLY A 75 4.38 -12.73 -3.83
CA GLY A 75 4.84 -13.61 -4.89
C GLY A 75 3.88 -13.70 -6.07
N GLU A 76 4.18 -14.61 -6.98
CA GLU A 76 3.32 -14.86 -8.14
C GLU A 76 2.11 -15.72 -7.75
N ASP A 77 1.03 -15.59 -8.50
CA ASP A 77 -0.18 -16.41 -8.36
C ASP A 77 -0.77 -16.36 -6.96
N CYS A 78 -0.62 -15.23 -6.26
CA CYS A 78 -1.16 -15.05 -4.92
C CYS A 78 -2.55 -14.44 -4.96
N PHE A 79 -3.37 -14.82 -4.00
CA PHE A 79 -4.68 -14.23 -3.78
C PHE A 79 -4.69 -13.58 -2.39
N ILE A 80 -4.73 -12.24 -2.38
CA ILE A 80 -4.81 -11.49 -1.13
C ILE A 80 -6.27 -11.09 -0.94
N GLY A 81 -6.92 -11.73 0.01
CA GLY A 81 -8.35 -11.57 0.25
C GLY A 81 -8.73 -10.18 0.72
N HIS A 82 -10.03 -9.90 0.72
CA HIS A 82 -10.54 -8.57 1.09
C HIS A 82 -10.12 -8.18 2.50
N GLY A 83 -9.67 -6.96 2.65
CA GLY A 83 -9.37 -6.40 3.96
C GLY A 83 -8.09 -6.91 4.63
N VAL A 84 -7.23 -7.63 3.91
CA VAL A 84 -5.95 -8.07 4.47
C VAL A 84 -5.07 -6.86 4.71
N MET A 85 -4.49 -6.81 5.91
CA MET A 85 -3.61 -5.74 6.33
C MET A 85 -2.22 -6.29 6.65
N PHE A 86 -1.23 -5.82 5.89
CA PHE A 86 0.17 -6.18 6.15
C PHE A 86 0.80 -5.17 7.10
N ILE A 87 1.74 -5.63 7.90
CA ILE A 87 2.55 -4.77 8.73
C ILE A 87 4.03 -5.07 8.49
N ASN A 88 4.87 -4.08 8.67
CA ASN A 88 6.32 -4.20 8.55
C ASN A 88 7.06 -3.80 9.83
N ASP A 89 6.31 -3.59 10.91
CA ASP A 89 6.86 -3.21 12.20
C ASP A 89 6.93 -4.46 13.08
N SER A 90 8.13 -4.85 13.46
CA SER A 90 8.35 -6.04 14.29
C SER A 90 8.13 -5.78 15.78
N PHE A 91 7.96 -4.53 16.16
CA PHE A 91 7.85 -4.13 17.57
C PHE A 91 9.03 -4.60 18.42
N GLU A 92 10.22 -4.63 17.84
CA GLU A 92 11.43 -5.14 18.51
C GLU A 92 11.71 -4.49 19.84
N MET A 93 11.38 -3.23 19.96
CA MET A 93 11.61 -2.47 21.19
C MET A 93 10.42 -2.52 22.12
N GLY A 94 9.46 -3.42 21.88
CA GLY A 94 8.24 -3.50 22.67
C GLY A 94 7.27 -2.36 22.43
N LYS A 95 7.47 -1.60 21.36
CA LYS A 95 6.62 -0.46 20.98
C LYS A 95 6.70 -0.23 19.48
N PRO A 96 5.76 0.53 18.91
CA PRO A 96 5.76 0.82 17.48
C PRO A 96 7.01 1.59 17.04
N ALA A 97 7.42 1.36 15.80
CA ALA A 97 8.57 2.05 15.20
C ALA A 97 8.34 3.56 15.04
N ARG A 98 7.10 3.99 15.00
CA ARG A 98 6.70 5.42 14.90
C ARG A 98 7.32 6.16 13.71
N GLY A 99 7.38 5.46 12.57
CA GLY A 99 7.93 6.06 11.36
C GLY A 99 9.45 5.99 11.26
N HIS A 100 10.13 5.40 12.22
CA HIS A 100 11.57 5.15 12.13
C HIS A 100 11.78 3.94 11.21
N LYS A 101 11.96 4.21 9.93
CA LYS A 101 12.00 3.18 8.88
C LYS A 101 13.10 2.13 9.09
N GLU A 102 14.15 2.48 9.80
CA GLU A 102 15.21 1.54 10.14
C GLU A 102 14.73 0.39 11.04
N LEU A 103 13.57 0.56 11.66
CA LEU A 103 12.96 -0.48 12.49
C LEU A 103 11.94 -1.32 11.71
N TRP A 104 11.68 -0.98 10.44
CA TRP A 104 10.78 -1.74 9.59
C TRP A 104 11.53 -2.91 8.96
N VAL A 105 10.84 -4.01 8.78
CA VAL A 105 11.41 -5.22 8.23
C VAL A 105 10.73 -5.61 6.92
N PRO A 106 11.49 -6.12 5.93
CA PRO A 106 10.91 -6.68 4.72
C PRO A 106 10.03 -7.89 5.05
N THR A 107 8.93 -8.00 4.34
CA THR A 107 7.96 -9.09 4.55
C THR A 107 7.61 -9.78 3.26
#